data_b97ed5d0001fb042f4ff03b3180aa2ce
#
_entry.id   b97ed5d0001fb042f4ff03b3180aa2ce
#
_cell.length_a   1.000
_cell.length_b   1.000
_cell.length_c   1.000
_cell.angle_alpha   90.00
_cell.angle_beta   90.00
_cell.angle_gamma   90.00
#
_symmetry.space_group_name_H-M   'P 1'
#
loop_
_entity.id
_entity.type
_entity.pdbx_description
1 polymer ?
#
loop_
_entity_poly.entity_id
_entity_poly.type
_entity_poly.pdbx_seq_one_letter_code
_entity_poly.pdbx_strand_id
1 'polypeptide(L)'
;MNKKVILAAIEALELGETPVFTTEDVPAFSEDATRGNAHMSPASLDTIMASLTKADIPTLERAVRAIDDEELAWLGFKVVYDPALAVNNVDNAVTRKYGDVGSADGDPLLFFCNDAKEIVCSRPVSDRDVFQMKDVTRGPSMHNEQFEGLTWTSVALFEPVRVWLLGASDVAVELAKLATHVGFEVTVVDNDVAYLNERRFPDVERILLSTEDFSALDELTASPADYVCVLTRGHMYDPECCVWAERCNAHYVGMMGCAGKNGTVYEIVKASGLTDEQWEHIKRPIGLKFGAKTPAELAIAIVAELIDVRYIQRYDAEARERHERGLGRE
;
A
#
# COMPACT_ATOMS: atom_id res chain seq x y z
N MET A 1 1.17 9.05 -4.64
CA MET A 1 1.81 10.25 -5.26
C MET A 1 1.07 11.50 -4.81
N ASN A 2 1.79 12.61 -4.53
CA ASN A 2 1.18 13.84 -4.01
C ASN A 2 0.49 14.64 -5.14
N LYS A 3 -0.75 15.10 -4.89
CA LYS A 3 -1.54 15.93 -5.82
C LYS A 3 -0.79 17.17 -6.31
N LYS A 4 0.01 17.84 -5.44
CA LYS A 4 0.77 19.05 -5.81
C LYS A 4 1.79 18.77 -6.92
N VAL A 5 2.42 17.61 -6.91
CA VAL A 5 3.39 17.21 -7.93
C VAL A 5 2.69 17.04 -9.28
N ILE A 6 1.51 16.42 -9.31
CA ILE A 6 0.72 16.25 -10.54
C ILE A 6 0.25 17.60 -11.08
N LEU A 7 -0.22 18.52 -10.22
CA LEU A 7 -0.62 19.87 -10.64
C LEU A 7 0.55 20.68 -11.22
N ALA A 8 1.74 20.57 -10.63
CA ALA A 8 2.95 21.20 -11.17
C ALA A 8 3.33 20.64 -12.55
N ALA A 9 3.13 19.33 -12.76
CA ALA A 9 3.35 18.71 -14.05
C ALA A 9 2.37 19.18 -15.12
N ILE A 10 1.10 19.39 -14.77
CA ILE A 10 0.09 19.96 -15.67
C ILE A 10 0.49 21.39 -16.08
N GLU A 11 0.85 22.22 -15.10
CA GLU A 11 1.28 23.62 -15.34
C GLU A 11 2.51 23.65 -16.27
N ALA A 12 3.53 22.83 -16.04
CA ALA A 12 4.69 22.74 -16.90
C ALA A 12 4.31 22.39 -18.35
N LEU A 13 3.45 21.39 -18.54
CA LEU A 13 2.97 21.00 -19.87
C LEU A 13 2.16 22.11 -20.56
N GLU A 14 1.33 22.87 -19.83
CA GLU A 14 0.59 24.02 -20.36
C GLU A 14 1.53 25.12 -20.86
N LEU A 15 2.66 25.33 -20.16
CA LEU A 15 3.70 26.26 -20.55
C LEU A 15 4.60 25.74 -21.68
N GLY A 16 4.50 24.46 -22.04
CA GLY A 16 5.35 23.79 -23.02
C GLY A 16 6.73 23.42 -22.44
N GLU A 17 6.81 23.30 -21.13
CA GLU A 17 7.99 22.87 -20.39
C GLU A 17 7.93 21.37 -20.08
N THR A 18 9.08 20.74 -19.85
CA THR A 18 9.16 19.34 -19.44
C THR A 18 8.77 19.22 -17.96
N PRO A 19 7.76 18.41 -17.60
CA PRO A 19 7.41 18.18 -16.21
C PRO A 19 8.49 17.39 -15.47
N VAL A 20 8.53 17.50 -14.15
CA VAL A 20 9.53 16.83 -13.33
C VAL A 20 8.81 15.97 -12.29
N PHE A 21 9.09 14.65 -12.32
CA PHE A 21 8.85 13.74 -11.22
C PHE A 21 10.20 13.28 -10.68
N THR A 22 10.28 13.08 -9.37
CA THR A 22 11.48 12.61 -8.70
C THR A 22 11.36 11.12 -8.34
N THR A 23 12.46 10.53 -7.94
CA THR A 23 12.45 9.15 -7.41
C THR A 23 11.75 9.04 -6.05
N GLU A 24 11.52 10.16 -5.35
CA GLU A 24 10.66 10.21 -4.16
C GLU A 24 9.18 10.12 -4.55
N ASP A 25 8.79 10.73 -5.69
CA ASP A 25 7.44 10.67 -6.21
C ASP A 25 7.12 9.30 -6.81
N VAL A 26 8.11 8.66 -7.44
CA VAL A 26 7.98 7.33 -8.08
C VAL A 26 9.16 6.44 -7.67
N PRO A 27 9.10 5.83 -6.46
CA PRO A 27 10.23 5.09 -5.88
C PRO A 27 10.75 3.90 -6.70
N ALA A 28 9.95 3.37 -7.63
CA ALA A 28 10.38 2.29 -8.52
C ALA A 28 11.55 2.68 -9.43
N PHE A 29 11.83 3.97 -9.61
CA PHE A 29 12.95 4.47 -10.40
C PHE A 29 14.20 4.83 -9.57
N SER A 30 14.17 4.63 -8.24
CA SER A 30 15.35 4.84 -7.39
C SER A 30 16.41 3.79 -7.68
N GLU A 31 17.69 4.19 -7.60
CA GLU A 31 18.82 3.26 -7.71
C GLU A 31 18.83 2.20 -6.59
N ASP A 32 18.27 2.55 -5.43
CA ASP A 32 18.12 1.66 -4.27
C ASP A 32 16.80 0.87 -4.29
N ALA A 33 16.00 0.97 -5.37
CA ALA A 33 14.73 0.29 -5.44
C ALA A 33 14.92 -1.23 -5.38
N THR A 34 14.50 -1.83 -4.27
CA THR A 34 14.48 -3.30 -4.10
C THR A 34 13.36 -3.95 -4.93
N ARG A 35 12.44 -3.14 -5.43
CA ARG A 35 11.29 -3.54 -6.25
C ARG A 35 11.37 -2.77 -7.56
N GLY A 36 11.50 -3.48 -8.63
CA GLY A 36 11.56 -2.92 -9.96
C GLY A 36 12.37 -3.82 -10.88
N ASN A 37 12.31 -3.52 -12.13
CA ASN A 37 13.15 -4.16 -13.14
C ASN A 37 14.50 -3.42 -13.16
N ALA A 38 15.59 -4.14 -13.44
CA ALA A 38 16.94 -3.58 -13.60
C ALA A 38 17.04 -2.45 -14.65
N HIS A 39 16.00 -2.26 -15.45
CA HIS A 39 15.90 -1.22 -16.47
C HIS A 39 15.17 0.05 -16.00
N MET A 40 14.67 0.08 -14.75
CA MET A 40 14.12 1.28 -14.14
C MET A 40 15.23 2.05 -13.43
N SER A 41 15.39 3.31 -13.80
CA SER A 41 16.43 4.20 -13.27
C SER A 41 15.94 5.65 -13.31
N PRO A 42 16.56 6.58 -12.59
CA PRO A 42 16.25 8.01 -12.71
C PRO A 42 16.26 8.47 -14.18
N ALA A 43 17.24 8.02 -14.97
CA ALA A 43 17.36 8.38 -16.39
C ALA A 43 16.18 7.85 -17.24
N SER A 44 15.61 6.68 -16.91
CA SER A 44 14.42 6.21 -17.61
C SER A 44 13.17 7.00 -17.21
N LEU A 45 13.07 7.48 -15.98
CA LEU A 45 12.01 8.43 -15.57
C LEU A 45 12.14 9.76 -16.33
N ASP A 46 13.35 10.34 -16.40
CA ASP A 46 13.61 11.56 -17.17
C ASP A 46 13.22 11.40 -18.65
N THR A 47 13.49 10.23 -19.23
CA THR A 47 13.09 9.92 -20.62
C THR A 47 11.58 9.94 -20.79
N ILE A 48 10.83 9.38 -19.84
CA ILE A 48 9.36 9.44 -19.87
C ILE A 48 8.90 10.88 -19.74
N MET A 49 9.43 11.64 -18.77
CA MET A 49 9.05 13.03 -18.55
C MET A 49 9.31 13.89 -19.78
N ALA A 50 10.45 13.70 -20.45
CA ALA A 50 10.79 14.41 -21.69
C ALA A 50 9.88 14.01 -22.89
N SER A 51 9.21 12.86 -22.83
CA SER A 51 8.28 12.42 -23.87
C SER A 51 6.87 12.99 -23.73
N LEU A 52 6.54 13.54 -22.56
CA LEU A 52 5.20 14.07 -22.26
C LEU A 52 4.92 15.36 -23.03
N THR A 53 3.68 15.52 -23.41
CA THR A 53 3.18 16.65 -24.18
C THR A 53 1.85 17.18 -23.59
N LYS A 54 1.29 18.23 -24.16
CA LYS A 54 -0.06 18.70 -23.79
C LYS A 54 -1.14 17.63 -23.96
N ALA A 55 -0.92 16.60 -24.79
CA ALA A 55 -1.85 15.49 -24.96
C ALA A 55 -1.96 14.62 -23.68
N ASP A 56 -0.98 14.67 -22.78
CA ASP A 56 -0.97 13.93 -21.54
C ASP A 56 -1.70 14.65 -20.37
N ILE A 57 -2.05 15.92 -20.55
CA ILE A 57 -2.79 16.71 -19.54
C ILE A 57 -4.09 16.01 -19.09
N PRO A 58 -4.96 15.48 -19.98
CA PRO A 58 -6.18 14.79 -19.55
C PRO A 58 -5.91 13.59 -18.65
N THR A 59 -4.78 12.86 -18.85
CA THR A 59 -4.36 11.75 -18.00
C THR A 59 -4.02 12.22 -16.58
N LEU A 60 -3.26 13.32 -16.48
CA LEU A 60 -2.89 13.93 -15.19
C LEU A 60 -4.11 14.53 -14.48
N GLU A 61 -5.01 15.21 -15.22
CA GLU A 61 -6.27 15.73 -14.66
C GLU A 61 -7.17 14.59 -14.13
N ARG A 62 -7.19 13.43 -14.81
CA ARG A 62 -7.92 12.25 -14.33
C ARG A 62 -7.32 11.72 -13.03
N ALA A 63 -5.98 11.74 -12.91
CA ALA A 63 -5.28 11.38 -11.69
C ALA A 63 -5.60 12.34 -10.53
N VAL A 64 -5.66 13.65 -10.79
CA VAL A 64 -6.07 14.67 -9.80
C VAL A 64 -7.49 14.41 -9.30
N ARG A 65 -8.44 14.17 -10.22
CA ARG A 65 -9.82 13.83 -9.82
C ARG A 65 -9.90 12.58 -8.97
N ALA A 66 -9.13 11.54 -9.30
CA ALA A 66 -9.11 10.30 -8.51
C ALA A 66 -8.61 10.53 -7.08
N ILE A 67 -7.64 11.44 -6.88
CA ILE A 67 -7.18 11.82 -5.53
C ILE A 67 -8.29 12.57 -4.78
N ASP A 68 -8.99 13.51 -5.45
CA ASP A 68 -10.06 14.30 -4.82
C ASP A 68 -11.29 13.46 -4.44
N ASP A 69 -11.56 12.42 -5.22
CA ASP A 69 -12.67 11.49 -5.02
C ASP A 69 -12.27 10.28 -4.15
N GLU A 70 -11.05 10.25 -3.61
CA GLU A 70 -10.48 9.15 -2.81
C GLU A 70 -10.55 7.79 -3.53
N GLU A 71 -10.43 7.80 -4.86
CA GLU A 71 -10.57 6.64 -5.71
C GLU A 71 -9.34 5.73 -5.62
N LEU A 72 -9.54 4.41 -5.63
CA LEU A 72 -8.45 3.45 -5.77
C LEU A 72 -7.89 3.50 -7.20
N ALA A 73 -6.84 4.28 -7.38
CA ALA A 73 -6.26 4.57 -8.68
C ALA A 73 -4.74 4.65 -8.64
N TRP A 74 -4.14 4.53 -9.80
CA TRP A 74 -2.68 4.53 -10.00
C TRP A 74 -2.32 5.38 -11.21
N LEU A 75 -1.20 6.08 -11.09
CA LEU A 75 -0.50 6.66 -12.22
C LEU A 75 0.57 5.67 -12.65
N GLY A 76 0.52 5.24 -13.90
CA GLY A 76 1.36 4.19 -14.45
C GLY A 76 2.36 4.71 -15.47
N PHE A 77 3.46 4.00 -15.61
CA PHE A 77 4.59 4.34 -16.45
C PHE A 77 5.01 3.11 -17.29
N LYS A 78 5.04 3.28 -18.60
CA LYS A 78 5.66 2.34 -19.53
C LYS A 78 7.09 2.81 -19.82
N VAL A 79 8.04 1.99 -19.44
CA VAL A 79 9.47 2.21 -19.71
C VAL A 79 9.86 1.43 -20.93
N VAL A 80 10.46 2.08 -21.91
CA VAL A 80 11.04 1.43 -23.11
C VAL A 80 12.55 1.56 -23.01
N TYR A 81 13.24 0.45 -22.75
CA TYR A 81 14.69 0.41 -22.59
C TYR A 81 15.42 -0.11 -23.84
N ASP A 82 14.72 -0.84 -24.72
CA ASP A 82 15.18 -1.25 -26.04
C ASP A 82 14.01 -1.21 -27.04
N PRO A 83 13.86 -0.12 -27.79
CA PRO A 83 12.77 0.04 -28.74
C PRO A 83 12.73 -1.04 -29.84
N ALA A 84 13.89 -1.55 -30.27
CA ALA A 84 13.96 -2.57 -31.30
C ALA A 84 13.41 -3.92 -30.81
N LEU A 85 13.70 -4.28 -29.57
CA LEU A 85 13.13 -5.47 -28.94
C LEU A 85 11.64 -5.28 -28.61
N ALA A 86 11.25 -4.09 -28.13
CA ALA A 86 9.87 -3.79 -27.79
C ALA A 86 8.90 -3.97 -28.99
N VAL A 87 9.31 -3.54 -30.17
CA VAL A 87 8.51 -3.64 -31.40
C VAL A 87 8.54 -5.04 -32.00
N ASN A 88 9.68 -5.74 -31.92
CA ASN A 88 9.90 -7.04 -32.58
C ASN A 88 9.52 -8.25 -31.72
N ASN A 89 8.83 -8.07 -30.61
CA ASN A 89 8.55 -9.11 -29.63
C ASN A 89 7.48 -10.13 -30.10
N VAL A 90 7.53 -10.50 -31.38
CA VAL A 90 6.55 -11.38 -32.03
C VAL A 90 6.84 -12.87 -31.78
N ASP A 91 8.08 -13.22 -31.38
CA ASP A 91 8.49 -14.61 -31.17
C ASP A 91 9.10 -14.88 -29.79
N ASN A 92 8.38 -14.51 -28.74
CA ASN A 92 8.76 -14.84 -27.35
C ASN A 92 8.00 -16.07 -26.83
N ALA A 93 8.37 -16.56 -25.64
CA ALA A 93 7.76 -17.74 -25.02
C ALA A 93 6.25 -17.57 -24.77
N VAL A 94 5.78 -16.32 -24.58
CA VAL A 94 4.36 -15.99 -24.35
C VAL A 94 3.58 -16.11 -25.66
N THR A 95 4.06 -15.52 -26.73
CA THR A 95 3.43 -15.61 -28.08
C THR A 95 3.36 -17.06 -28.54
N ARG A 96 4.42 -17.86 -28.30
CA ARG A 96 4.42 -19.30 -28.63
C ARG A 96 3.39 -20.09 -27.84
N LYS A 97 3.10 -19.68 -26.57
CA LYS A 97 2.19 -20.39 -25.70
C LYS A 97 0.74 -19.93 -25.82
N TYR A 98 0.51 -18.64 -26.00
CA TYR A 98 -0.81 -18.02 -25.90
C TYR A 98 -1.31 -17.37 -27.21
N GLY A 99 -0.53 -17.44 -28.28
CA GLY A 99 -0.85 -16.78 -29.54
C GLY A 99 -0.33 -15.36 -29.66
N ASP A 100 -0.61 -14.71 -30.78
CA ASP A 100 -0.21 -13.34 -31.05
C ASP A 100 -1.01 -12.39 -30.15
N VAL A 101 -0.32 -11.75 -29.19
CA VAL A 101 -0.89 -10.76 -28.26
C VAL A 101 -0.72 -9.31 -28.77
N GLY A 102 -0.33 -9.14 -30.03
CA GLY A 102 -0.06 -7.84 -30.63
C GLY A 102 1.34 -7.29 -30.32
N SER A 103 1.80 -6.35 -31.14
CA SER A 103 3.04 -5.61 -30.86
C SER A 103 2.78 -4.41 -29.98
N ALA A 104 3.63 -4.19 -28.95
CA ALA A 104 3.66 -2.92 -28.25
C ALA A 104 4.24 -1.84 -29.18
N ASP A 105 3.83 -0.57 -28.99
CA ASP A 105 4.59 0.52 -29.56
C ASP A 105 5.93 0.69 -28.81
N GLY A 106 6.94 1.20 -29.50
CA GLY A 106 8.29 1.41 -28.98
C GLY A 106 8.46 2.71 -28.18
N ASP A 107 7.37 3.38 -27.79
CA ASP A 107 7.43 4.68 -27.14
C ASP A 107 7.06 4.61 -25.65
N PRO A 108 7.73 5.39 -24.80
CA PRO A 108 7.34 5.58 -23.39
C PRO A 108 5.91 6.11 -23.27
N LEU A 109 5.24 5.84 -22.16
CA LEU A 109 3.87 6.26 -21.94
C LEU A 109 3.60 6.51 -20.46
N LEU A 110 2.88 7.62 -20.20
CA LEU A 110 2.19 7.87 -18.95
C LEU A 110 0.73 7.46 -19.11
N PHE A 111 0.17 6.77 -18.11
CA PHE A 111 -1.22 6.37 -18.13
C PHE A 111 -1.85 6.40 -16.72
N PHE A 112 -3.14 6.60 -16.67
CA PHE A 112 -3.97 6.41 -15.48
C PHE A 112 -4.65 5.05 -15.57
N CYS A 113 -4.77 4.37 -14.44
CA CYS A 113 -5.63 3.19 -14.30
C CYS A 113 -6.25 3.17 -12.91
N ASN A 114 -7.55 2.85 -12.81
CA ASN A 114 -8.23 2.66 -11.53
C ASN A 114 -8.58 1.18 -11.26
N ASP A 115 -9.16 0.90 -10.12
CA ASP A 115 -9.55 -0.45 -9.73
C ASP A 115 -10.66 -1.02 -10.63
N ALA A 116 -11.55 -0.18 -11.16
CA ALA A 116 -12.54 -0.56 -12.18
C ALA A 116 -11.92 -0.84 -13.54
N LYS A 117 -10.58 -0.75 -13.69
CA LYS A 117 -9.83 -0.98 -14.93
C LYS A 117 -10.11 0.05 -16.03
N GLU A 118 -10.58 1.24 -15.65
CA GLU A 118 -10.56 2.39 -16.54
C GLU A 118 -9.12 2.75 -16.85
N ILE A 119 -8.80 2.96 -18.12
CA ILE A 119 -7.48 3.42 -18.58
C ILE A 119 -7.65 4.75 -19.29
N VAL A 120 -6.81 5.72 -18.92
CA VAL A 120 -6.69 6.99 -19.64
C VAL A 120 -5.22 7.19 -19.99
N CYS A 121 -4.97 7.48 -21.28
CA CYS A 121 -3.65 7.81 -21.80
C CYS A 121 -3.78 8.71 -23.05
N SER A 122 -2.68 9.33 -23.43
CA SER A 122 -2.65 10.38 -24.47
C SER A 122 -2.81 9.87 -25.89
N ARG A 123 -2.69 8.55 -26.13
CA ARG A 123 -2.77 7.94 -27.46
C ARG A 123 -3.39 6.54 -27.41
N PRO A 124 -3.88 6.03 -28.55
CA PRO A 124 -4.27 4.62 -28.66
C PRO A 124 -3.10 3.69 -28.35
N VAL A 125 -3.39 2.59 -27.67
CA VAL A 125 -2.42 1.58 -27.26
C VAL A 125 -2.86 0.19 -27.72
N SER A 126 -1.94 -0.76 -27.79
CA SER A 126 -2.24 -2.14 -28.16
C SER A 126 -3.01 -2.88 -27.05
N ASP A 127 -3.69 -3.96 -27.39
CA ASP A 127 -4.35 -4.84 -26.42
C ASP A 127 -3.36 -5.38 -25.38
N ARG A 128 -2.11 -5.59 -25.79
CA ARG A 128 -1.01 -5.98 -24.92
C ARG A 128 -0.66 -4.90 -23.90
N ASP A 129 -0.56 -3.63 -24.32
CA ASP A 129 -0.34 -2.52 -23.40
C ASP A 129 -1.51 -2.40 -22.41
N VAL A 130 -2.75 -2.50 -22.91
CA VAL A 130 -3.97 -2.49 -22.06
C VAL A 130 -3.92 -3.60 -21.00
N PHE A 131 -3.50 -4.81 -21.36
CA PHE A 131 -3.37 -5.92 -20.43
C PHE A 131 -2.38 -5.59 -19.31
N GLN A 132 -1.19 -5.07 -19.65
CA GLN A 132 -0.17 -4.70 -18.70
C GLN A 132 -0.59 -3.49 -17.83
N MET A 133 -1.22 -2.49 -18.42
CA MET A 133 -1.74 -1.33 -17.69
C MET A 133 -2.77 -1.72 -16.62
N LYS A 134 -3.61 -2.72 -16.90
CA LYS A 134 -4.56 -3.27 -15.92
C LYS A 134 -3.88 -4.06 -14.81
N ASP A 135 -2.76 -4.70 -15.09
CA ASP A 135 -2.05 -5.57 -14.16
C ASP A 135 -1.18 -4.80 -13.15
N VAL A 136 -0.60 -3.65 -13.55
CA VAL A 136 0.24 -2.84 -12.66
C VAL A 136 -0.50 -2.23 -11.46
N THR A 137 -1.83 -2.26 -11.43
CA THR A 137 -2.64 -1.88 -10.26
C THR A 137 -2.51 -2.88 -9.11
N ARG A 138 -1.86 -4.02 -9.33
CA ARG A 138 -1.60 -5.04 -8.29
C ARG A 138 -0.21 -4.94 -7.68
N GLY A 139 0.56 -3.92 -8.04
CA GLY A 139 1.95 -3.73 -7.66
C GLY A 139 2.89 -3.91 -8.85
N PRO A 140 4.19 -4.04 -8.63
CA PRO A 140 5.15 -4.30 -9.70
C PRO A 140 4.65 -5.49 -10.52
N SER A 141 4.48 -5.30 -11.83
CA SER A 141 3.86 -6.29 -12.70
C SER A 141 4.55 -7.65 -12.57
N MET A 142 3.78 -8.68 -12.24
CA MET A 142 4.28 -10.06 -12.18
C MET A 142 4.68 -10.58 -13.58
N HIS A 143 4.39 -9.82 -14.63
CA HIS A 143 4.59 -10.22 -16.03
C HIS A 143 5.65 -9.36 -16.73
N ASN A 144 6.40 -8.52 -16.03
CA ASN A 144 7.46 -7.68 -16.61
C ASN A 144 8.51 -8.48 -17.38
N GLU A 145 8.79 -9.72 -16.96
CA GLU A 145 9.78 -10.59 -17.62
C GLU A 145 9.25 -11.26 -18.88
N GLN A 146 7.96 -11.12 -19.21
CA GLN A 146 7.37 -11.71 -20.42
C GLN A 146 7.64 -10.90 -21.67
N PHE A 147 8.09 -9.67 -21.52
CA PHE A 147 8.26 -8.73 -22.62
C PHE A 147 9.68 -8.16 -22.61
N GLU A 148 10.41 -8.40 -23.71
CA GLU A 148 11.73 -7.82 -23.90
C GLU A 148 11.62 -6.38 -24.39
N GLY A 149 12.55 -5.53 -23.99
CA GLY A 149 12.66 -4.15 -24.45
C GLY A 149 11.79 -3.13 -23.72
N LEU A 150 10.86 -3.58 -22.87
CA LEU A 150 9.97 -2.69 -22.15
C LEU A 150 9.54 -3.26 -20.78
N THR A 151 9.13 -2.38 -19.88
CA THR A 151 8.59 -2.75 -18.58
C THR A 151 7.57 -1.71 -18.12
N TRP A 152 6.74 -2.05 -17.13
CA TRP A 152 5.75 -1.16 -16.56
C TRP A 152 5.90 -1.05 -15.05
N THR A 153 5.52 0.10 -14.51
CA THR A 153 5.35 0.32 -13.08
C THR A 153 4.20 1.27 -12.83
N SER A 154 3.81 1.42 -11.58
CA SER A 154 2.80 2.39 -11.16
C SER A 154 3.07 2.92 -9.77
N VAL A 155 2.50 4.08 -9.47
CA VAL A 155 2.44 4.66 -8.14
C VAL A 155 0.99 4.87 -7.74
N ALA A 156 0.66 4.53 -6.50
CA ALA A 156 -0.68 4.72 -5.95
C ALA A 156 -1.01 6.22 -5.83
N LEU A 157 -2.25 6.58 -6.12
CA LEU A 157 -2.82 7.92 -5.97
C LEU A 157 -3.63 8.09 -4.68
N PHE A 158 -3.76 7.02 -3.90
CA PHE A 158 -4.44 7.00 -2.61
C PHE A 158 -3.42 6.87 -1.47
N GLU A 159 -3.81 7.36 -0.29
CA GLU A 159 -2.97 7.25 0.89
C GLU A 159 -2.93 5.79 1.38
N PRO A 160 -1.77 5.32 1.85
CA PRO A 160 -1.68 4.01 2.49
C PRO A 160 -2.47 4.00 3.81
N VAL A 161 -3.01 2.84 4.16
CA VAL A 161 -3.63 2.65 5.47
C VAL A 161 -2.55 2.70 6.55
N ARG A 162 -2.76 3.52 7.58
CA ARG A 162 -1.88 3.58 8.75
C ARG A 162 -2.19 2.48 9.74
N VAL A 163 -1.13 1.85 10.24
CA VAL A 163 -1.20 0.82 11.29
C VAL A 163 -0.44 1.31 12.52
N TRP A 164 -1.16 1.49 13.61
CA TRP A 164 -0.61 1.80 14.91
C TRP A 164 -0.23 0.53 15.64
N LEU A 165 1.04 0.37 16.00
CA LEU A 165 1.54 -0.73 16.82
C LEU A 165 1.74 -0.20 18.25
N LEU A 166 0.80 -0.51 19.15
CA LEU A 166 0.85 -0.08 20.53
C LEU A 166 1.61 -1.11 21.37
N GLY A 167 2.87 -0.80 21.66
CA GLY A 167 3.82 -1.66 22.35
C GLY A 167 4.95 -2.15 21.41
N ALA A 168 6.19 -1.90 21.83
CA ALA A 168 7.41 -2.29 21.09
C ALA A 168 7.89 -3.72 21.44
N SER A 169 6.97 -4.70 21.40
CA SER A 169 7.28 -6.12 21.60
C SER A 169 8.08 -6.70 20.44
N ASP A 170 8.58 -7.94 20.58
CA ASP A 170 9.28 -8.63 19.48
C ASP A 170 8.34 -8.96 18.30
N VAL A 171 7.05 -9.19 18.58
CA VAL A 171 6.04 -9.33 17.53
C VAL A 171 5.85 -8.01 16.77
N ALA A 172 5.83 -6.87 17.47
CA ALA A 172 5.75 -5.56 16.85
C ALA A 172 6.95 -5.27 15.93
N VAL A 173 8.16 -5.72 16.30
CA VAL A 173 9.37 -5.58 15.45
C VAL A 173 9.21 -6.32 14.13
N GLU A 174 8.75 -7.57 14.17
CA GLU A 174 8.56 -8.35 12.95
C GLU A 174 7.36 -7.84 12.14
N LEU A 175 6.28 -7.42 12.83
CA LEU A 175 5.09 -6.88 12.17
C LEU A 175 5.37 -5.55 11.47
N ALA A 176 6.15 -4.65 12.08
CA ALA A 176 6.53 -3.38 11.47
C ALA A 176 7.20 -3.59 10.12
N LYS A 177 8.17 -4.51 10.04
CA LYS A 177 8.86 -4.86 8.78
C LYS A 177 7.90 -5.39 7.72
N LEU A 178 7.04 -6.35 8.10
CA LEU A 178 6.11 -6.98 7.17
C LEU A 178 5.01 -6.02 6.71
N ALA A 179 4.44 -5.24 7.63
CA ALA A 179 3.38 -4.29 7.31
C ALA A 179 3.89 -3.19 6.36
N THR A 180 5.06 -2.60 6.64
CA THR A 180 5.71 -1.65 5.72
C THR A 180 5.99 -2.31 4.36
N HIS A 181 6.50 -3.56 4.37
CA HIS A 181 6.79 -4.29 3.13
C HIS A 181 5.55 -4.48 2.24
N VAL A 182 4.37 -4.68 2.82
CA VAL A 182 3.12 -4.84 2.06
C VAL A 182 2.33 -3.54 1.88
N GLY A 183 2.97 -2.39 2.18
CA GLY A 183 2.46 -1.06 1.84
C GLY A 183 1.47 -0.47 2.85
N PHE A 184 1.60 -0.80 4.13
CA PHE A 184 1.00 -0.03 5.22
C PHE A 184 1.97 1.07 5.66
N GLU A 185 1.44 2.19 6.12
CA GLU A 185 2.18 3.18 6.89
C GLU A 185 2.19 2.73 8.36
N VAL A 186 3.37 2.65 8.99
CA VAL A 186 3.49 2.07 10.33
C VAL A 186 3.96 3.11 11.31
N THR A 187 3.21 3.27 12.42
CA THR A 187 3.58 4.07 13.58
C THR A 187 3.70 3.15 14.80
N VAL A 188 4.84 3.15 15.46
CA VAL A 188 5.06 2.35 16.69
C VAL A 188 5.09 3.25 17.89
N VAL A 189 4.32 2.89 18.92
CA VAL A 189 4.18 3.65 20.16
C VAL A 189 4.58 2.80 21.36
N ASP A 190 5.46 3.29 22.21
CA ASP A 190 5.83 2.66 23.49
C ASP A 190 6.29 3.72 24.49
N ASN A 191 6.36 3.38 25.76
CA ASN A 191 6.82 4.25 26.84
C ASN A 191 8.28 4.01 27.26
N ASP A 192 8.99 3.08 26.62
CA ASP A 192 10.33 2.66 26.99
C ASP A 192 11.31 2.75 25.81
N VAL A 193 12.22 3.72 25.88
CA VAL A 193 13.25 3.97 24.87
C VAL A 193 14.18 2.76 24.62
N ALA A 194 14.34 1.86 25.61
CA ALA A 194 15.15 0.66 25.44
C ALA A 194 14.53 -0.30 24.43
N TYR A 195 13.22 -0.28 24.27
CA TYR A 195 12.49 -1.10 23.31
C TYR A 195 12.09 -0.32 22.07
N LEU A 196 11.73 0.96 22.17
CA LEU A 196 11.38 1.81 21.04
C LEU A 196 12.58 2.62 20.57
N ASN A 197 13.36 2.06 19.67
CA ASN A 197 14.56 2.71 19.12
C ASN A 197 14.77 2.36 17.65
N GLU A 198 15.62 3.13 16.96
CA GLU A 198 15.90 3.00 15.55
C GLU A 198 16.49 1.65 15.14
N ARG A 199 17.30 1.03 16.01
CA ARG A 199 17.87 -0.30 15.74
C ARG A 199 16.78 -1.37 15.62
N ARG A 200 15.72 -1.28 16.44
CA ARG A 200 14.62 -2.25 16.44
C ARG A 200 13.56 -1.92 15.40
N PHE A 201 13.32 -0.64 15.18
CA PHE A 201 12.29 -0.12 14.28
C PHE A 201 12.88 0.89 13.31
N PRO A 202 13.72 0.45 12.35
CA PRO A 202 14.21 1.33 11.29
C PRO A 202 13.05 1.70 10.36
N ASP A 203 13.15 2.85 9.73
CA ASP A 203 12.28 3.30 8.62
C ASP A 203 10.77 3.38 8.93
N VAL A 204 10.38 3.47 10.20
CA VAL A 204 9.01 3.67 10.64
C VAL A 204 8.91 4.82 11.63
N GLU A 205 7.73 5.43 11.72
CA GLU A 205 7.47 6.44 12.74
C GLU A 205 7.49 5.83 14.13
N ARG A 206 8.16 6.49 15.07
CA ARG A 206 8.29 6.05 16.46
C ARG A 206 7.85 7.17 17.39
N ILE A 207 6.87 6.90 18.25
CA ILE A 207 6.36 7.85 19.24
C ILE A 207 6.66 7.30 20.64
N LEU A 208 7.59 7.95 21.34
CA LEU A 208 7.89 7.65 22.72
C LEU A 208 6.94 8.43 23.64
N LEU A 209 6.12 7.71 24.39
CA LEU A 209 5.19 8.31 25.34
C LEU A 209 5.94 8.96 26.49
N SER A 210 5.42 10.09 26.96
CA SER A 210 5.98 10.86 28.08
C SER A 210 5.66 10.25 29.45
N THR A 211 4.72 9.30 29.52
CA THR A 211 4.25 8.67 30.75
C THR A 211 4.57 7.18 30.80
N GLU A 212 4.81 6.66 32.00
CA GLU A 212 5.14 5.26 32.23
C GLU A 212 3.92 4.32 32.10
N ASP A 213 2.70 4.86 32.19
CA ASP A 213 1.43 4.12 32.25
C ASP A 213 0.59 4.18 30.98
N PHE A 214 1.17 4.58 29.86
CA PHE A 214 0.47 4.79 28.59
C PHE A 214 -0.64 5.86 28.60
N SER A 215 -0.82 6.63 29.66
CA SER A 215 -1.84 7.69 29.70
C SER A 215 -1.61 8.81 28.67
N ALA A 216 -0.35 9.02 28.25
CA ALA A 216 -0.04 9.97 27.18
C ALA A 216 -0.56 9.54 25.79
N LEU A 217 -1.12 8.35 25.61
CA LEU A 217 -1.87 8.00 24.41
C LEU A 217 -3.03 8.97 24.14
N ASP A 218 -3.64 9.52 25.19
CA ASP A 218 -4.74 10.49 25.07
C ASP A 218 -4.33 11.80 24.38
N GLU A 219 -3.03 12.07 24.21
CA GLU A 219 -2.48 13.19 23.43
C GLU A 219 -2.42 12.88 21.92
N LEU A 220 -2.58 11.61 21.54
CA LEU A 220 -2.56 11.14 20.16
C LEU A 220 -3.96 10.86 19.65
N THR A 221 -4.13 10.88 18.33
CA THR A 221 -5.41 10.57 17.70
C THR A 221 -5.18 9.72 16.44
N ALA A 222 -5.82 8.56 16.37
CA ALA A 222 -5.92 7.76 15.15
C ALA A 222 -7.12 8.23 14.31
N SER A 223 -7.00 8.08 13.00
CA SER A 223 -8.11 8.30 12.08
C SER A 223 -9.09 7.11 12.14
N PRO A 224 -10.40 7.33 11.85
CA PRO A 224 -11.35 6.23 11.66
C PRO A 224 -10.99 5.27 10.50
N ALA A 225 -10.07 5.61 9.64
CA ALA A 225 -9.54 4.73 8.59
C ALA A 225 -8.33 3.89 9.05
N ASP A 226 -7.74 4.21 10.20
CA ASP A 226 -6.52 3.58 10.71
C ASP A 226 -6.80 2.21 11.35
N TYR A 227 -5.75 1.40 11.46
CA TYR A 227 -5.78 0.12 12.15
C TYR A 227 -4.91 0.17 13.40
N VAL A 228 -5.36 -0.46 14.47
CA VAL A 228 -4.65 -0.50 15.75
C VAL A 228 -4.35 -1.93 16.14
N CYS A 229 -3.07 -2.22 16.40
CA CYS A 229 -2.60 -3.50 16.92
C CYS A 229 -2.07 -3.30 18.33
N VAL A 230 -2.76 -3.87 19.32
CA VAL A 230 -2.37 -3.82 20.73
C VAL A 230 -1.41 -4.97 21.02
N LEU A 231 -0.14 -4.64 21.19
CA LEU A 231 1.01 -5.56 21.27
C LEU A 231 1.89 -5.27 22.50
N THR A 232 1.29 -4.79 23.61
CA THR A 232 2.05 -4.33 24.77
C THR A 232 2.86 -5.45 25.41
N ARG A 233 4.05 -5.12 25.89
CA ARG A 233 4.94 -6.10 26.54
C ARG A 233 4.32 -6.61 27.82
N GLY A 234 4.20 -7.94 27.93
CA GLY A 234 3.60 -8.58 29.10
C GLY A 234 2.11 -8.30 29.31
N HIS A 235 1.44 -7.67 28.32
CA HIS A 235 0.02 -7.27 28.37
C HIS A 235 -0.28 -6.22 29.47
N MET A 236 0.71 -5.40 29.80
CA MET A 236 0.63 -4.48 30.92
C MET A 236 -0.35 -3.34 30.70
N TYR A 237 -0.50 -2.89 29.44
CA TYR A 237 -1.29 -1.71 29.06
C TYR A 237 -2.32 -2.01 27.96
N ASP A 238 -2.66 -3.30 27.79
CA ASP A 238 -3.64 -3.71 26.78
C ASP A 238 -5.01 -3.02 26.99
N PRO A 239 -5.53 -2.89 28.23
CA PRO A 239 -6.81 -2.21 28.44
C PRO A 239 -6.80 -0.73 28.02
N GLU A 240 -5.76 0.03 28.38
CA GLU A 240 -5.60 1.45 28.06
C GLU A 240 -5.53 1.63 26.54
N CYS A 241 -4.76 0.78 25.86
CA CYS A 241 -4.64 0.77 24.41
C CYS A 241 -5.96 0.46 23.71
N CYS A 242 -6.72 -0.53 24.20
CA CYS A 242 -8.03 -0.88 23.66
C CYS A 242 -9.03 0.28 23.83
N VAL A 243 -9.06 0.90 25.01
CA VAL A 243 -9.93 2.05 25.29
C VAL A 243 -9.62 3.22 24.37
N TRP A 244 -8.34 3.54 24.19
CA TRP A 244 -7.90 4.59 23.28
C TRP A 244 -8.32 4.32 21.83
N ALA A 245 -8.05 3.10 21.33
CA ALA A 245 -8.37 2.72 19.96
C ALA A 245 -9.87 2.82 19.65
N GLU A 246 -10.71 2.36 20.58
CA GLU A 246 -12.17 2.45 20.45
C GLU A 246 -12.69 3.90 20.55
N ARG A 247 -12.07 4.75 21.38
CA ARG A 247 -12.40 6.19 21.41
C ARG A 247 -12.03 6.92 20.13
N CYS A 248 -10.95 6.51 19.47
CA CYS A 248 -10.58 7.02 18.14
C CYS A 248 -11.49 6.48 17.03
N ASN A 249 -12.35 5.51 17.32
CA ASN A 249 -13.21 4.83 16.32
C ASN A 249 -12.39 4.24 15.16
N ALA A 250 -11.23 3.65 15.47
CA ALA A 250 -10.36 3.04 14.48
C ALA A 250 -11.09 1.94 13.68
N HIS A 251 -10.81 1.82 12.39
CA HIS A 251 -11.49 0.85 11.51
C HIS A 251 -11.25 -0.60 11.95
N TYR A 252 -10.07 -0.88 12.46
CA TYR A 252 -9.70 -2.19 12.97
C TYR A 252 -8.98 -2.05 14.30
N VAL A 253 -9.37 -2.84 15.27
CA VAL A 253 -8.66 -2.98 16.54
C VAL A 253 -8.39 -4.45 16.80
N GLY A 254 -7.13 -4.83 16.92
CA GLY A 254 -6.73 -6.19 17.24
C GLY A 254 -5.83 -6.24 18.48
N MET A 255 -6.10 -7.15 19.40
CA MET A 255 -5.34 -7.32 20.63
C MET A 255 -4.68 -8.70 20.67
N MET A 256 -3.39 -8.71 21.02
CA MET A 256 -2.70 -9.96 21.33
C MET A 256 -3.21 -10.48 22.66
N GLY A 257 -3.84 -11.66 22.67
CA GLY A 257 -4.40 -12.20 23.89
C GLY A 257 -4.54 -13.71 23.86
N CYS A 258 -4.66 -14.28 25.04
CA CYS A 258 -5.10 -15.65 25.23
C CYS A 258 -6.41 -15.69 26.02
N ALA A 259 -7.18 -16.75 25.88
CA ALA A 259 -8.49 -16.89 26.52
C ALA A 259 -8.48 -16.60 28.03
N GLY A 260 -7.37 -16.90 28.73
CA GLY A 260 -7.26 -16.67 30.18
C GLY A 260 -7.08 -15.19 30.57
N LYS A 261 -6.62 -14.32 29.68
CA LYS A 261 -6.41 -12.90 29.95
C LYS A 261 -7.57 -12.02 29.45
N ASN A 262 -8.32 -12.48 28.48
CA ASN A 262 -9.42 -11.71 27.90
C ASN A 262 -10.47 -11.30 28.95
N GLY A 263 -10.75 -12.18 29.95
CA GLY A 263 -11.68 -11.86 31.01
C GLY A 263 -11.22 -10.69 31.89
N THR A 264 -9.93 -10.64 32.26
CA THR A 264 -9.38 -9.55 33.08
C THR A 264 -9.37 -8.23 32.30
N VAL A 265 -8.96 -8.25 31.03
CA VAL A 265 -8.98 -7.06 30.17
C VAL A 265 -10.43 -6.57 29.99
N TYR A 266 -11.39 -7.47 29.76
CA TYR A 266 -12.80 -7.15 29.64
C TYR A 266 -13.33 -6.36 30.83
N GLU A 267 -13.09 -6.84 32.04
CA GLU A 267 -13.57 -6.15 33.26
C GLU A 267 -12.99 -4.73 33.37
N ILE A 268 -11.71 -4.53 33.01
CA ILE A 268 -11.07 -3.22 33.07
C ILE A 268 -11.64 -2.28 32.01
N VAL A 269 -11.76 -2.72 30.75
CA VAL A 269 -12.29 -1.87 29.67
C VAL A 269 -13.76 -1.53 29.90
N LYS A 270 -14.55 -2.43 30.47
CA LYS A 270 -15.94 -2.17 30.87
C LYS A 270 -16.00 -1.11 31.98
N ALA A 271 -15.14 -1.21 33.00
CA ALA A 271 -15.02 -0.20 34.06
C ALA A 271 -14.59 1.18 33.51
N SER A 272 -13.85 1.22 32.40
CA SER A 272 -13.44 2.43 31.68
C SER A 272 -14.52 2.97 30.73
N GLY A 273 -15.70 2.33 30.66
CA GLY A 273 -16.86 2.82 29.94
C GLY A 273 -17.05 2.28 28.51
N LEU A 274 -16.27 1.29 28.06
CA LEU A 274 -16.52 0.63 26.77
C LEU A 274 -17.84 -0.16 26.81
N THR A 275 -18.57 -0.13 25.71
CA THR A 275 -19.77 -0.94 25.53
C THR A 275 -19.41 -2.39 25.17
N ASP A 276 -20.37 -3.33 25.24
CA ASP A 276 -20.15 -4.70 24.81
C ASP A 276 -19.92 -4.78 23.29
N GLU A 277 -20.56 -3.91 22.51
CA GLU A 277 -20.36 -3.80 21.07
C GLU A 277 -18.90 -3.39 20.74
N GLN A 278 -18.35 -2.39 21.40
CA GLN A 278 -16.96 -1.99 21.25
C GLN A 278 -15.99 -3.11 21.65
N TRP A 279 -16.29 -3.83 22.75
CA TRP A 279 -15.50 -5.01 23.11
C TRP A 279 -15.55 -6.10 22.04
N GLU A 280 -16.69 -6.37 21.44
CA GLU A 280 -16.81 -7.36 20.36
C GLU A 280 -16.16 -6.88 19.05
N HIS A 281 -16.01 -5.58 18.84
CA HIS A 281 -15.25 -5.03 17.72
C HIS A 281 -13.76 -5.35 17.82
N ILE A 282 -13.20 -5.43 19.04
CA ILE A 282 -11.79 -5.77 19.23
C ILE A 282 -11.53 -7.22 18.86
N LYS A 283 -10.77 -7.46 17.81
CA LYS A 283 -10.33 -8.78 17.39
C LYS A 283 -9.36 -9.40 18.39
N ARG A 284 -9.71 -10.54 18.98
CA ARG A 284 -8.92 -11.22 20.00
C ARG A 284 -9.03 -12.75 19.94
N PRO A 285 -7.94 -13.48 19.84
CA PRO A 285 -6.60 -12.98 19.59
C PRO A 285 -6.48 -12.37 18.18
N ILE A 286 -5.64 -11.36 18.03
CA ILE A 286 -5.24 -10.77 16.75
C ILE A 286 -4.56 -11.81 15.85
N GLY A 287 -4.81 -11.73 14.55
CA GLY A 287 -4.17 -12.56 13.54
C GLY A 287 -4.95 -13.82 13.17
N LEU A 288 -4.71 -14.32 11.97
CA LEU A 288 -5.32 -15.55 11.45
C LEU A 288 -4.85 -16.78 12.26
N LYS A 289 -5.77 -17.74 12.46
CA LYS A 289 -5.50 -18.95 13.27
C LYS A 289 -4.95 -20.09 12.42
N PHE A 290 -3.64 -20.19 12.31
CA PHE A 290 -2.97 -21.33 11.64
C PHE A 290 -1.83 -21.94 12.48
N GLY A 291 -1.80 -21.68 13.80
CA GLY A 291 -0.85 -22.33 14.71
C GLY A 291 0.48 -21.58 14.86
N ALA A 292 0.55 -20.29 14.54
CA ALA A 292 1.71 -19.42 14.75
C ALA A 292 2.17 -19.41 16.21
N LYS A 293 3.49 -19.49 16.45
CA LYS A 293 4.09 -19.58 17.80
C LYS A 293 5.25 -18.61 18.02
N THR A 294 6.05 -18.35 16.99
CA THR A 294 7.18 -17.42 17.08
C THR A 294 6.75 -15.99 16.80
N PRO A 295 7.48 -14.96 17.25
CA PRO A 295 7.19 -13.57 16.91
C PRO A 295 7.02 -13.33 15.40
N ALA A 296 7.87 -13.92 14.57
CA ALA A 296 7.79 -13.80 13.12
C ALA A 296 6.54 -14.49 12.55
N GLU A 297 6.18 -15.69 13.02
CA GLU A 297 4.96 -16.38 12.58
C GLU A 297 3.70 -15.63 13.01
N LEU A 298 3.68 -15.06 14.24
CA LEU A 298 2.59 -14.22 14.72
C LEU A 298 2.46 -12.95 13.87
N ALA A 299 3.57 -12.32 13.51
CA ALA A 299 3.56 -11.16 12.60
C ALA A 299 3.00 -11.50 11.22
N ILE A 300 3.31 -12.70 10.67
CA ILE A 300 2.71 -13.19 9.42
C ILE A 300 1.20 -13.37 9.58
N ALA A 301 0.75 -13.96 10.70
CA ALA A 301 -0.67 -14.15 10.98
C ALA A 301 -1.42 -12.81 11.06
N ILE A 302 -0.81 -11.82 11.71
CA ILE A 302 -1.39 -10.49 11.87
C ILE A 302 -1.40 -9.74 10.53
N VAL A 303 -0.29 -9.69 9.80
CA VAL A 303 -0.25 -8.97 8.52
C VAL A 303 -1.21 -9.57 7.50
N ALA A 304 -1.39 -10.88 7.49
CA ALA A 304 -2.37 -11.54 6.64
C ALA A 304 -3.82 -11.11 6.98
N GLU A 305 -4.15 -11.00 8.28
CA GLU A 305 -5.44 -10.48 8.72
C GLU A 305 -5.61 -9.00 8.34
N LEU A 306 -4.58 -8.16 8.53
CA LEU A 306 -4.65 -6.74 8.12
C LEU A 306 -4.85 -6.56 6.61
N ILE A 307 -4.25 -7.43 5.78
CA ILE A 307 -4.47 -7.43 4.34
C ILE A 307 -5.93 -7.78 4.01
N ASP A 308 -6.51 -8.77 4.68
CA ASP A 308 -7.91 -9.18 4.50
C ASP A 308 -8.86 -8.06 4.92
N VAL A 309 -8.63 -7.42 6.08
CA VAL A 309 -9.40 -6.26 6.54
C VAL A 309 -9.32 -5.11 5.54
N ARG A 310 -8.12 -4.78 5.03
CA ARG A 310 -7.92 -3.74 4.01
C ARG A 310 -8.67 -4.06 2.72
N TYR A 311 -8.71 -5.32 2.32
CA TYR A 311 -9.48 -5.77 1.18
C TYR A 311 -10.99 -5.58 1.41
N ILE A 312 -11.51 -5.99 2.57
CA ILE A 312 -12.91 -5.83 2.96
C ILE A 312 -13.32 -4.35 3.04
N GLN A 313 -12.45 -3.48 3.57
CA GLN A 313 -12.69 -2.05 3.67
C GLN A 313 -12.80 -1.37 2.29
N ARG A 314 -11.99 -1.81 1.32
CA ARG A 314 -11.91 -1.20 -0.01
C ARG A 314 -12.99 -1.66 -0.97
N TYR A 315 -13.57 -2.83 -0.75
CA TYR A 315 -14.49 -3.45 -1.70
C TYR A 315 -15.86 -3.73 -1.07
N ASP A 316 -16.92 -3.41 -1.80
CA ASP A 316 -18.26 -3.83 -1.44
C ASP A 316 -18.45 -5.36 -1.57
N ALA A 317 -19.58 -5.87 -1.09
CA ALA A 317 -19.84 -7.31 -1.09
C ALA A 317 -19.87 -7.91 -2.51
N GLU A 318 -20.36 -7.18 -3.51
CA GLU A 318 -20.40 -7.66 -4.89
C GLU A 318 -19.01 -7.69 -5.54
N ALA A 319 -18.20 -6.65 -5.30
CA ALA A 319 -16.84 -6.61 -5.77
C ALA A 319 -16.00 -7.73 -5.16
N ARG A 320 -16.18 -8.01 -3.87
CA ARG A 320 -15.55 -9.15 -3.18
C ARG A 320 -15.95 -10.49 -3.78
N GLU A 321 -17.22 -10.71 -4.01
CA GLU A 321 -17.72 -11.96 -4.58
C GLU A 321 -17.22 -12.18 -6.02
N ARG A 322 -17.13 -11.11 -6.84
CA ARG A 322 -16.52 -11.18 -8.17
C ARG A 322 -15.05 -11.57 -8.11
N HIS A 323 -14.32 -11.03 -7.15
CA HIS A 323 -12.89 -11.28 -7.00
C HIS A 323 -12.62 -12.71 -6.51
N GLU A 324 -13.36 -13.18 -5.51
CA GLU A 324 -13.27 -14.53 -4.95
C GLU A 324 -13.59 -15.61 -6.00
N ARG A 325 -14.56 -15.35 -6.88
CA ARG A 325 -14.89 -16.26 -7.99
C ARG A 325 -13.86 -16.26 -9.13
N GLY A 326 -12.83 -15.42 -9.07
CA GLY A 326 -11.85 -15.27 -10.15
C GLY A 326 -12.42 -14.63 -11.42
N LEU A 327 -13.62 -14.05 -11.34
CA LEU A 327 -14.31 -13.37 -12.43
C LEU A 327 -13.80 -11.94 -12.69
N GLY A 328 -12.84 -11.48 -11.92
CA GLY A 328 -12.15 -10.20 -12.15
C GLY A 328 -11.02 -10.28 -13.21
N ARG A 329 -11.04 -11.29 -14.06
CA ARG A 329 -10.02 -11.52 -15.10
C ARG A 329 -10.59 -11.43 -16.53
N GLU A 330 -11.76 -10.85 -16.70
CA GLU A 330 -12.28 -10.52 -18.03
C GLU A 330 -11.93 -9.08 -18.42
#